data_1c53f0db6f600438f0bea34bcbed127a
#
_entry.id   1c53f0db6f600438f0bea34bcbed127a
#
_cell.length_a   1.000
_cell.length_b   1.000
_cell.length_c   1.000
_cell.angle_alpha   90.00
_cell.angle_beta   90.00
_cell.angle_gamma   90.00
#
_symmetry.space_group_name_H-M   'P 1'
#
loop_
_entity.id
_entity.type
_entity.pdbx_description
1 polymer ?
#
loop_
_entity_poly.entity_id
_entity_poly.type
_entity_poly.pdbx_seq_one_letter_code
_entity_poly.pdbx_strand_id
1 'polypeptide(L)'
;MSIKRVFWIVLDSFGVGELPDAARFGDEGSNTLAACAATGELHIPNMIKIGLGNIDGVDCIEKAAAPAGAFARLNEVSMGKDTTTGHWELAGLTSRRAFPTYPDGFPQEVLDAFTAATGLEVLCNKPYSGTKVILDYGREHEATGKPIVYTSADSVFQIAAHEDVIPVEQLYEICRKARAVLTGKHAVGRVIARPFAGTYPDYYRTSNRHDFSLVPPSDTALDVLKDRGFATIGVGKIYDIFAGKGVSETYRTGPNKIGMERTSELQNKDFTGLCFVN
;
A
#
# COMPACT_ATOMS: atom_id res chain seq x y z
N MET A 1 -20.69 29.20 2.91
CA MET A 1 -19.29 28.98 3.38
C MET A 1 -18.54 28.23 2.30
N SER A 2 -17.38 28.69 1.87
CA SER A 2 -16.53 27.91 0.98
C SER A 2 -15.67 26.97 1.82
N ILE A 3 -15.69 25.66 1.51
CA ILE A 3 -14.79 24.68 2.13
C ILE A 3 -13.37 24.98 1.63
N LYS A 4 -12.46 25.28 2.54
CA LYS A 4 -11.06 25.56 2.19
C LYS A 4 -10.18 24.32 2.25
N ARG A 5 -10.43 23.41 3.22
CA ARG A 5 -9.61 22.24 3.52
C ARG A 5 -10.48 21.00 3.68
N VAL A 6 -9.99 19.89 3.11
CA VAL A 6 -10.56 18.57 3.32
C VAL A 6 -9.46 17.66 3.89
N PHE A 7 -9.76 16.97 4.98
CA PHE A 7 -8.94 15.88 5.49
C PHE A 7 -9.63 14.57 5.12
N TRP A 8 -8.99 13.80 4.24
CA TRP A 8 -9.48 12.49 3.81
C TRP A 8 -8.64 11.41 4.47
N ILE A 9 -9.17 10.78 5.51
CA ILE A 9 -8.45 9.84 6.36
C ILE A 9 -8.94 8.43 6.04
N VAL A 10 -8.04 7.58 5.54
CA VAL A 10 -8.28 6.16 5.31
C VAL A 10 -7.69 5.37 6.46
N LEU A 11 -8.54 4.61 7.15
CA LEU A 11 -8.12 3.61 8.12
C LEU A 11 -7.86 2.31 7.34
N ASP A 12 -6.63 2.15 6.87
CA ASP A 12 -6.22 0.99 6.08
C ASP A 12 -6.41 -0.30 6.87
N SER A 13 -6.86 -1.36 6.19
CA SER A 13 -7.19 -2.66 6.79
C SER A 13 -8.34 -2.63 7.80
N PHE A 14 -9.14 -1.58 7.88
CA PHE A 14 -10.31 -1.48 8.72
C PHE A 14 -11.59 -1.63 7.89
N GLY A 15 -12.35 -2.72 8.11
CA GLY A 15 -13.59 -2.99 7.40
C GLY A 15 -14.78 -3.14 8.33
N VAL A 16 -15.96 -2.76 7.83
CA VAL A 16 -17.26 -2.83 8.53
C VAL A 16 -18.15 -3.96 7.97
N GLY A 17 -17.53 -5.03 7.53
CA GLY A 17 -18.12 -6.19 6.87
C GLY A 17 -17.55 -6.42 5.49
N GLU A 18 -17.94 -7.54 4.89
CA GLU A 18 -17.50 -7.97 3.57
C GLU A 18 -18.17 -7.18 2.44
N LEU A 19 -17.52 -7.13 1.28
CA LEU A 19 -18.09 -6.63 0.04
C LEU A 19 -18.89 -7.72 -0.69
N PRO A 20 -19.80 -7.38 -1.62
CA PRO A 20 -20.62 -8.37 -2.35
C PRO A 20 -19.80 -9.39 -3.15
N ASP A 21 -18.56 -9.11 -3.50
CA ASP A 21 -17.67 -9.98 -4.26
C ASP A 21 -16.61 -10.70 -3.38
N ALA A 22 -16.78 -10.69 -2.07
CA ALA A 22 -15.85 -11.30 -1.09
C ALA A 22 -15.52 -12.76 -1.42
N ALA A 23 -16.50 -13.55 -1.88
CA ALA A 23 -16.31 -14.94 -2.29
C ALA A 23 -15.23 -15.11 -3.37
N ARG A 24 -15.04 -14.14 -4.27
CA ARG A 24 -13.99 -14.18 -5.31
C ARG A 24 -12.59 -14.12 -4.74
N PHE A 25 -12.46 -13.56 -3.53
CA PHE A 25 -11.19 -13.30 -2.87
C PHE A 25 -10.97 -14.19 -1.63
N GLY A 26 -11.94 -15.05 -1.29
CA GLY A 26 -11.90 -15.88 -0.10
C GLY A 26 -12.03 -15.08 1.20
N ASP A 27 -12.71 -13.93 1.16
CA ASP A 27 -12.86 -12.99 2.27
C ASP A 27 -14.27 -13.02 2.89
N GLU A 28 -15.06 -14.04 2.58
CA GLU A 28 -16.39 -14.24 3.15
C GLU A 28 -16.35 -14.23 4.68
N GLY A 29 -17.29 -13.51 5.29
CA GLY A 29 -17.36 -13.34 6.74
C GLY A 29 -16.36 -12.35 7.34
N SER A 30 -15.55 -11.67 6.53
CA SER A 30 -14.56 -10.71 7.04
C SER A 30 -15.26 -9.46 7.62
N ASN A 31 -14.91 -9.11 8.87
CA ASN A 31 -15.42 -7.92 9.54
C ASN A 31 -14.46 -7.49 10.67
N THR A 32 -13.56 -6.57 10.35
CA THR A 32 -12.55 -6.10 11.29
C THR A 32 -13.17 -5.39 12.50
N LEU A 33 -14.20 -4.55 12.28
CA LEU A 33 -14.88 -3.84 13.36
C LEU A 33 -15.53 -4.83 14.35
N ALA A 34 -16.21 -5.85 13.84
CA ALA A 34 -16.83 -6.87 14.69
C ALA A 34 -15.78 -7.67 15.47
N ALA A 35 -14.65 -8.03 14.82
CA ALA A 35 -13.56 -8.72 15.51
C ALA A 35 -12.96 -7.86 16.63
N CYS A 36 -12.74 -6.57 16.40
CA CYS A 36 -12.27 -5.64 17.43
C CYS A 36 -13.32 -5.46 18.56
N ALA A 37 -14.60 -5.33 18.22
CA ALA A 37 -15.67 -5.18 19.21
C ALA A 37 -15.79 -6.42 20.12
N ALA A 38 -15.61 -7.62 19.55
CA ALA A 38 -15.67 -8.88 20.30
C ALA A 38 -14.59 -9.03 21.37
N THR A 39 -13.50 -8.25 21.34
CA THR A 39 -12.49 -8.25 22.40
C THR A 39 -12.99 -7.60 23.70
N GLY A 40 -14.02 -6.76 23.63
CA GLY A 40 -14.49 -5.93 24.75
C GLY A 40 -13.60 -4.73 25.08
N GLU A 41 -12.51 -4.54 24.38
CA GLU A 41 -11.53 -3.45 24.63
C GLU A 41 -11.69 -2.27 23.65
N LEU A 42 -12.60 -2.36 22.69
CA LEU A 42 -12.77 -1.33 21.67
C LEU A 42 -13.36 -0.05 22.28
N HIS A 43 -12.60 1.06 22.24
CA HIS A 43 -13.04 2.35 22.77
C HIS A 43 -12.95 3.43 21.68
N ILE A 44 -14.08 3.70 21.00
CA ILE A 44 -14.18 4.61 19.85
C ILE A 44 -15.34 5.60 19.95
N PRO A 45 -15.51 6.34 21.07
CA PRO A 45 -16.71 7.15 21.34
C PRO A 45 -16.91 8.24 20.27
N ASN A 46 -15.84 8.82 19.73
CA ASN A 46 -15.95 9.84 18.71
C ASN A 46 -16.44 9.28 17.37
N MET A 47 -16.00 8.07 16.98
CA MET A 47 -16.47 7.42 15.75
C MET A 47 -17.94 7.01 15.88
N ILE A 48 -18.38 6.53 17.05
CA ILE A 48 -19.80 6.29 17.36
C ILE A 48 -20.58 7.59 17.22
N LYS A 49 -20.12 8.67 17.84
CA LYS A 49 -20.77 9.98 17.79
C LYS A 49 -20.96 10.51 16.37
N ILE A 50 -20.04 10.29 15.45
CA ILE A 50 -20.18 10.72 14.05
C ILE A 50 -21.03 9.78 13.20
N GLY A 51 -21.41 8.59 13.71
CA GLY A 51 -22.37 7.70 13.09
C GLY A 51 -21.82 6.36 12.58
N LEU A 52 -20.63 5.90 13.01
CA LEU A 52 -20.08 4.62 12.56
C LEU A 52 -21.04 3.45 12.80
N GLY A 53 -21.69 3.39 13.98
CA GLY A 53 -22.68 2.35 14.31
C GLY A 53 -24.02 2.49 13.57
N ASN A 54 -24.24 3.61 12.86
CA ASN A 54 -25.45 3.85 12.10
C ASN A 54 -25.34 3.38 10.63
N ILE A 55 -24.14 2.95 10.20
CA ILE A 55 -23.95 2.36 8.86
C ILE A 55 -24.73 1.04 8.77
N ASP A 56 -25.43 0.83 7.67
CA ASP A 56 -26.19 -0.41 7.43
C ASP A 56 -25.31 -1.66 7.57
N GLY A 57 -25.81 -2.64 8.36
CA GLY A 57 -25.09 -3.90 8.63
C GLY A 57 -24.02 -3.78 9.71
N VAL A 58 -23.89 -2.64 10.40
CA VAL A 58 -23.05 -2.50 11.60
C VAL A 58 -23.92 -2.68 12.83
N ASP A 59 -23.85 -3.88 13.45
CA ASP A 59 -24.64 -4.24 14.63
C ASP A 59 -23.74 -4.62 15.83
N CYS A 60 -22.43 -4.54 15.69
CA CYS A 60 -21.45 -4.92 16.73
C CYS A 60 -21.08 -3.78 17.68
N ILE A 61 -21.54 -2.57 17.42
CA ILE A 61 -21.35 -1.38 18.27
C ILE A 61 -22.65 -0.59 18.38
N GLU A 62 -22.75 0.29 19.38
CA GLU A 62 -23.94 1.12 19.59
C GLU A 62 -24.16 2.15 18.46
N LYS A 63 -25.42 2.49 18.23
CA LYS A 63 -25.85 3.53 17.26
C LYS A 63 -25.99 4.87 17.98
N ALA A 64 -25.52 5.93 17.36
CA ALA A 64 -25.77 7.29 17.84
C ALA A 64 -27.24 7.66 17.59
N ALA A 65 -27.94 8.16 18.62
CA ALA A 65 -29.32 8.62 18.48
C ALA A 65 -29.44 9.85 17.56
N ALA A 66 -28.43 10.71 17.57
CA ALA A 66 -28.31 11.90 16.72
C ALA A 66 -26.86 12.00 16.20
N PRO A 67 -26.52 11.31 15.10
CA PRO A 67 -25.18 11.35 14.54
C PRO A 67 -24.73 12.78 14.19
N ALA A 68 -23.50 13.12 14.58
CA ALA A 68 -22.92 14.44 14.29
C ALA A 68 -22.34 14.55 12.88
N GLY A 69 -22.25 13.44 12.14
CA GLY A 69 -21.74 13.34 10.77
C GLY A 69 -22.72 12.68 9.82
N ALA A 70 -22.38 12.66 8.54
CA ALA A 70 -23.01 11.83 7.54
C ALA A 70 -22.23 10.51 7.42
N PHE A 71 -22.94 9.43 7.15
CA PHE A 71 -22.37 8.08 7.00
C PHE A 71 -23.03 7.36 5.84
N ALA A 72 -22.26 6.46 5.22
CA ALA A 72 -22.75 5.60 4.15
C ALA A 72 -21.87 4.34 4.06
N ARG A 73 -22.42 3.28 3.48
CA ARG A 73 -21.65 2.12 3.01
C ARG A 73 -21.37 2.32 1.52
N LEU A 74 -20.11 2.17 1.13
CA LEU A 74 -19.68 2.21 -0.27
C LEU A 74 -19.18 0.83 -0.67
N ASN A 75 -19.41 0.46 -1.92
CA ASN A 75 -18.87 -0.75 -2.53
C ASN A 75 -17.80 -0.35 -3.54
N GLU A 76 -16.68 -1.05 -3.53
CA GLU A 76 -15.64 -0.92 -4.53
C GLU A 76 -16.14 -1.49 -5.88
N VAL A 77 -15.84 -0.81 -6.97
CA VAL A 77 -16.16 -1.22 -8.35
C VAL A 77 -14.92 -1.79 -9.04
N SER A 78 -13.74 -1.40 -8.58
CA SER A 78 -12.46 -1.89 -9.10
C SER A 78 -12.31 -3.40 -8.90
N MET A 79 -11.58 -4.04 -9.82
CA MET A 79 -11.44 -5.50 -9.86
C MET A 79 -10.32 -6.04 -8.98
N GLY A 80 -9.56 -5.18 -8.30
CA GLY A 80 -8.45 -5.56 -7.44
C GLY A 80 -8.80 -5.52 -5.96
N LYS A 81 -8.03 -6.23 -5.15
CA LYS A 81 -8.09 -6.23 -3.69
C LYS A 81 -6.73 -5.85 -3.14
N ASP A 82 -6.36 -4.60 -3.28
CA ASP A 82 -5.10 -4.10 -2.74
C ASP A 82 -5.19 -2.61 -2.42
N THR A 83 -4.29 -2.15 -1.55
CA THR A 83 -4.22 -0.76 -1.10
C THR A 83 -4.17 0.24 -2.26
N THR A 84 -3.41 -0.06 -3.32
CA THR A 84 -3.23 0.84 -4.46
C THR A 84 -4.53 1.00 -5.22
N THR A 85 -5.19 -0.11 -5.56
CA THR A 85 -6.48 -0.11 -6.28
C THR A 85 -7.55 0.66 -5.51
N GLY A 86 -7.73 0.38 -4.21
CA GLY A 86 -8.75 1.04 -3.39
C GLY A 86 -8.51 2.55 -3.27
N HIS A 87 -7.26 2.99 -3.05
CA HIS A 87 -6.95 4.42 -2.98
C HIS A 87 -7.11 5.14 -4.32
N TRP A 88 -6.77 4.48 -5.41
CA TRP A 88 -7.01 5.03 -6.75
C TRP A 88 -8.51 5.21 -7.02
N GLU A 89 -9.33 4.24 -6.64
CA GLU A 89 -10.78 4.35 -6.81
C GLU A 89 -11.37 5.46 -5.94
N LEU A 90 -10.95 5.58 -4.69
CA LEU A 90 -11.29 6.72 -3.85
C LEU A 90 -10.94 8.05 -4.53
N ALA A 91 -9.80 8.13 -5.22
CA ALA A 91 -9.37 9.30 -5.97
C ALA A 91 -9.95 9.42 -7.39
N GLY A 92 -10.94 8.59 -7.75
CA GLY A 92 -11.71 8.68 -9.00
C GLY A 92 -11.18 7.81 -10.15
N LEU A 93 -10.21 6.92 -9.91
CA LEU A 93 -9.65 6.04 -10.92
C LEU A 93 -10.08 4.59 -10.68
N THR A 94 -11.10 4.12 -11.39
CA THR A 94 -11.57 2.73 -11.32
C THR A 94 -10.66 1.80 -12.13
N SER A 95 -10.11 0.78 -11.47
CA SER A 95 -9.27 -0.25 -12.09
C SER A 95 -10.14 -1.41 -12.62
N ARG A 96 -10.35 -1.46 -13.95
CA ARG A 96 -11.18 -2.49 -14.58
C ARG A 96 -10.52 -3.87 -14.68
N ARG A 97 -9.24 -3.98 -14.33
CA ARG A 97 -8.47 -5.23 -14.28
C ARG A 97 -7.68 -5.27 -12.99
N ALA A 98 -7.74 -6.40 -12.31
CA ALA A 98 -6.87 -6.64 -11.15
C ALA A 98 -5.40 -6.62 -11.59
N PHE A 99 -4.52 -6.20 -10.70
CA PHE A 99 -3.09 -6.36 -10.92
C PHE A 99 -2.73 -7.85 -11.01
N PRO A 100 -1.76 -8.22 -11.87
CA PRO A 100 -1.36 -9.62 -12.03
C PRO A 100 -0.72 -10.16 -10.73
N THR A 101 -1.04 -11.40 -10.39
CA THR A 101 -0.38 -12.17 -9.32
C THR A 101 0.34 -13.37 -9.91
N TYR A 102 1.34 -13.88 -9.22
CA TYR A 102 2.24 -14.92 -9.71
C TYR A 102 2.39 -16.07 -8.69
N PRO A 103 1.37 -16.92 -8.54
CA PRO A 103 1.40 -18.01 -7.55
C PRO A 103 2.48 -19.06 -7.81
N ASP A 104 2.96 -19.18 -9.05
CA ASP A 104 4.02 -20.10 -9.45
C ASP A 104 5.37 -19.43 -9.70
N GLY A 105 5.49 -18.12 -9.37
CA GLY A 105 6.64 -17.29 -9.72
C GLY A 105 6.47 -16.59 -11.07
N PHE A 106 7.38 -15.66 -11.37
CA PHE A 106 7.35 -14.88 -12.61
C PHE A 106 7.72 -15.74 -13.82
N PRO A 107 7.05 -15.55 -14.97
CA PRO A 107 7.40 -16.28 -16.18
C PRO A 107 8.78 -15.86 -16.70
N GLN A 108 9.41 -16.73 -17.49
CA GLN A 108 10.78 -16.55 -17.98
C GLN A 108 10.96 -15.22 -18.73
N GLU A 109 9.97 -14.79 -19.51
CA GLU A 109 10.00 -13.49 -20.22
C GLU A 109 10.18 -12.28 -19.30
N VAL A 110 9.65 -12.34 -18.05
CA VAL A 110 9.84 -11.29 -17.04
C VAL A 110 11.27 -11.33 -16.49
N LEU A 111 11.79 -12.54 -16.22
CA LEU A 111 13.16 -12.70 -15.73
C LEU A 111 14.18 -12.30 -16.78
N ASP A 112 13.96 -12.63 -18.04
CA ASP A 112 14.80 -12.22 -19.16
C ASP A 112 14.82 -10.70 -19.33
N ALA A 113 13.64 -10.05 -19.24
CA ALA A 113 13.54 -8.60 -19.30
C ALA A 113 14.23 -7.93 -18.09
N PHE A 114 14.10 -8.50 -16.91
CA PHE A 114 14.81 -8.04 -15.72
C PHE A 114 16.33 -8.15 -15.89
N THR A 115 16.81 -9.33 -16.33
CA THR A 115 18.24 -9.56 -16.56
C THR A 115 18.80 -8.64 -17.65
N ALA A 116 18.06 -8.42 -18.74
CA ALA A 116 18.47 -7.50 -19.79
C ALA A 116 18.59 -6.05 -19.29
N ALA A 117 17.68 -5.61 -18.39
CA ALA A 117 17.67 -4.26 -17.86
C ALA A 117 18.71 -4.03 -16.76
N THR A 118 19.01 -5.04 -15.95
CA THR A 118 19.86 -4.92 -14.76
C THR A 118 21.26 -5.50 -14.95
N GLY A 119 21.44 -6.46 -15.87
CA GLY A 119 22.64 -7.26 -16.00
C GLY A 119 22.78 -8.37 -14.96
N LEU A 120 21.75 -8.62 -14.16
CA LEU A 120 21.78 -9.54 -13.02
C LEU A 120 20.81 -10.70 -13.24
N GLU A 121 21.29 -11.93 -13.03
CA GLU A 121 20.43 -13.09 -12.83
C GLU A 121 19.82 -13.07 -11.41
N VAL A 122 18.75 -13.83 -11.19
CA VAL A 122 18.04 -13.82 -9.93
C VAL A 122 18.09 -15.18 -9.21
N LEU A 123 17.93 -15.15 -7.90
CA LEU A 123 17.69 -16.33 -7.06
C LEU A 123 16.22 -16.42 -6.71
N CYS A 124 15.74 -17.61 -6.35
CA CYS A 124 14.42 -17.95 -5.83
C CYS A 124 13.29 -17.96 -6.88
N ASN A 125 12.74 -16.83 -7.30
CA ASN A 125 11.60 -16.67 -8.23
C ASN A 125 10.37 -17.53 -7.87
N LYS A 126 9.86 -17.40 -6.67
CA LYS A 126 8.61 -18.07 -6.22
C LYS A 126 7.93 -17.32 -5.07
N PRO A 127 6.68 -17.66 -4.71
CA PRO A 127 6.06 -17.10 -3.51
C PRO A 127 6.84 -17.51 -2.26
N TYR A 128 7.15 -16.53 -1.40
CA TYR A 128 7.95 -16.78 -0.21
C TYR A 128 7.66 -15.81 0.93
N SER A 129 7.86 -16.27 2.18
CA SER A 129 7.91 -15.38 3.33
C SER A 129 9.20 -14.53 3.28
N GLY A 130 9.06 -13.21 3.43
CA GLY A 130 10.20 -12.29 3.34
C GLY A 130 11.25 -12.44 4.45
N THR A 131 10.94 -13.08 5.58
CA THR A 131 11.90 -13.43 6.61
C THR A 131 12.59 -14.76 6.33
N LYS A 132 11.84 -15.71 5.79
CA LYS A 132 12.36 -17.04 5.47
C LYS A 132 13.24 -17.01 4.22
N VAL A 133 12.89 -16.22 3.21
CA VAL A 133 13.64 -16.14 1.95
C VAL A 133 15.08 -15.65 2.15
N ILE A 134 15.30 -14.68 3.05
CA ILE A 134 16.66 -14.19 3.33
C ILE A 134 17.48 -15.24 4.08
N LEU A 135 16.86 -16.06 4.92
CA LEU A 135 17.55 -17.16 5.62
C LEU A 135 17.95 -18.26 4.64
N ASP A 136 17.06 -18.66 3.74
CA ASP A 136 17.25 -19.79 2.84
C ASP A 136 18.19 -19.46 1.65
N TYR A 137 18.17 -18.23 1.15
CA TYR A 137 18.93 -17.77 -0.04
C TYR A 137 20.05 -16.77 0.27
N GLY A 138 20.14 -16.26 1.50
CA GLY A 138 21.10 -15.18 1.85
C GLY A 138 22.55 -15.58 1.61
N ARG A 139 22.97 -16.79 1.99
CA ARG A 139 24.34 -17.28 1.74
C ARG A 139 24.67 -17.41 0.26
N GLU A 140 23.71 -17.86 -0.57
CA GLU A 140 23.92 -17.97 -2.01
C GLU A 140 23.98 -16.56 -2.64
N HIS A 141 23.15 -15.63 -2.15
CA HIS A 141 23.22 -14.22 -2.54
C HIS A 141 24.60 -13.62 -2.22
N GLU A 142 25.12 -13.80 -1.00
CA GLU A 142 26.45 -13.33 -0.61
C GLU A 142 27.56 -13.90 -1.50
N ALA A 143 27.47 -15.20 -1.86
CA ALA A 143 28.46 -15.87 -2.67
C ALA A 143 28.42 -15.49 -4.16
N THR A 144 27.24 -15.16 -4.69
CA THR A 144 27.04 -14.94 -6.15
C THR A 144 26.79 -13.51 -6.55
N GLY A 145 26.38 -12.65 -5.61
CA GLY A 145 25.92 -11.28 -5.89
C GLY A 145 24.54 -11.20 -6.58
N LYS A 146 23.86 -12.33 -6.84
CA LYS A 146 22.56 -12.36 -7.49
C LYS A 146 21.46 -11.91 -6.50
N PRO A 147 20.60 -10.92 -6.85
CA PRO A 147 19.48 -10.52 -5.98
C PRO A 147 18.47 -11.66 -5.83
N ILE A 148 17.80 -11.68 -4.66
CA ILE A 148 16.75 -12.66 -4.36
C ILE A 148 15.40 -12.07 -4.81
N VAL A 149 14.82 -12.59 -5.89
CA VAL A 149 13.50 -12.20 -6.39
C VAL A 149 12.44 -13.16 -5.87
N TYR A 150 11.38 -12.61 -5.32
CA TYR A 150 10.24 -13.41 -4.83
C TYR A 150 8.94 -12.61 -4.87
N THR A 151 7.83 -13.28 -4.70
CA THR A 151 6.49 -12.68 -4.66
C THR A 151 5.72 -13.12 -3.42
N SER A 152 4.45 -12.77 -3.33
CA SER A 152 3.49 -13.20 -2.32
C SER A 152 2.09 -13.34 -2.96
N ALA A 153 1.04 -13.47 -2.14
CA ALA A 153 -0.34 -13.47 -2.64
C ALA A 153 -0.75 -12.12 -3.27
N ASP A 154 -0.07 -11.03 -2.88
CA ASP A 154 -0.28 -9.69 -3.47
C ASP A 154 0.41 -9.57 -4.82
N SER A 155 0.01 -8.54 -5.58
CA SER A 155 0.64 -8.17 -6.85
C SER A 155 1.96 -7.42 -6.63
N VAL A 156 3.01 -8.14 -6.28
CA VAL A 156 4.30 -7.56 -5.92
C VAL A 156 5.48 -8.31 -6.55
N PHE A 157 6.49 -7.54 -6.98
CA PHE A 157 7.81 -8.03 -7.36
C PHE A 157 8.80 -7.58 -6.28
N GLN A 158 9.25 -8.48 -5.45
CA GLN A 158 10.10 -8.16 -4.31
C GLN A 158 11.54 -8.55 -4.59
N ILE A 159 12.49 -7.67 -4.27
CA ILE A 159 13.92 -7.86 -4.47
C ILE A 159 14.61 -7.73 -3.13
N ALA A 160 15.09 -8.84 -2.58
CA ALA A 160 15.90 -8.80 -1.38
C ALA A 160 17.39 -8.86 -1.72
N ALA A 161 18.18 -8.08 -0.99
CA ALA A 161 19.63 -8.05 -1.09
C ALA A 161 20.27 -7.65 0.23
N HIS A 162 21.42 -8.25 0.53
CA HIS A 162 22.26 -7.87 1.67
C HIS A 162 22.94 -6.53 1.40
N GLU A 163 22.90 -5.61 2.36
CA GLU A 163 23.40 -4.23 2.16
C GLU A 163 24.90 -4.15 1.87
N ASP A 164 25.70 -5.11 2.34
CA ASP A 164 27.14 -5.19 2.06
C ASP A 164 27.46 -5.81 0.68
N VAL A 165 26.48 -6.49 0.04
CA VAL A 165 26.65 -7.11 -1.29
C VAL A 165 26.10 -6.21 -2.39
N ILE A 166 24.88 -5.71 -2.20
CA ILE A 166 24.22 -4.73 -3.06
C ILE A 166 23.80 -3.56 -2.17
N PRO A 167 24.56 -2.46 -2.16
CA PRO A 167 24.23 -1.27 -1.39
C PRO A 167 22.83 -0.75 -1.65
N VAL A 168 22.20 -0.13 -0.67
CA VAL A 168 20.78 0.29 -0.69
C VAL A 168 20.44 1.11 -1.95
N GLU A 169 21.28 2.09 -2.30
CA GLU A 169 21.04 2.92 -3.50
C GLU A 169 21.11 2.12 -4.80
N GLN A 170 22.02 1.14 -4.88
CA GLN A 170 22.08 0.23 -6.01
C GLN A 170 20.85 -0.68 -6.08
N LEU A 171 20.37 -1.18 -4.94
CA LEU A 171 19.12 -1.94 -4.88
C LEU A 171 17.92 -1.10 -5.34
N TYR A 172 17.86 0.17 -4.97
CA TYR A 172 16.81 1.07 -5.44
C TYR A 172 16.90 1.30 -6.95
N GLU A 173 18.08 1.41 -7.51
CA GLU A 173 18.26 1.52 -8.98
C GLU A 173 17.81 0.24 -9.69
N ILE A 174 18.14 -0.93 -9.16
CA ILE A 174 17.65 -2.23 -9.66
C ILE A 174 16.11 -2.27 -9.62
N CYS A 175 15.49 -1.81 -8.53
CA CYS A 175 14.04 -1.74 -8.41
C CYS A 175 13.40 -0.76 -9.41
N ARG A 176 14.01 0.39 -9.69
CA ARG A 176 13.53 1.33 -10.73
C ARG A 176 13.57 0.68 -12.12
N LYS A 177 14.66 -0.02 -12.45
CA LYS A 177 14.77 -0.78 -13.70
C LYS A 177 13.75 -1.89 -13.80
N ALA A 178 13.53 -2.65 -12.71
CA ALA A 178 12.48 -3.66 -12.63
C ALA A 178 11.10 -3.02 -12.84
N ARG A 179 10.80 -1.87 -12.20
CA ARG A 179 9.53 -1.16 -12.39
C ARG A 179 9.31 -0.75 -13.85
N ALA A 180 10.35 -0.33 -14.55
CA ALA A 180 10.27 0.09 -15.95
C ALA A 180 9.94 -1.06 -16.91
N VAL A 181 10.37 -2.29 -16.63
CA VAL A 181 10.10 -3.47 -17.48
C VAL A 181 8.79 -4.19 -17.12
N LEU A 182 8.30 -4.03 -15.90
CA LEU A 182 7.06 -4.65 -15.43
C LEU A 182 5.81 -3.83 -15.85
N THR A 183 5.49 -3.89 -17.13
CA THR A 183 4.39 -3.11 -17.77
C THR A 183 3.37 -4.01 -18.44
N GLY A 184 2.26 -3.43 -18.93
CA GLY A 184 1.21 -4.15 -19.65
C GLY A 184 0.62 -5.30 -18.82
N LYS A 185 0.65 -6.52 -19.36
CA LYS A 185 0.14 -7.73 -18.67
C LYS A 185 0.95 -8.10 -17.41
N HIS A 186 2.17 -7.57 -17.27
CA HIS A 186 3.06 -7.79 -16.14
C HIS A 186 3.17 -6.58 -15.20
N ALA A 187 2.27 -5.61 -15.32
CA ALA A 187 2.23 -4.43 -14.48
C ALA A 187 1.80 -4.75 -13.04
N VAL A 188 2.70 -5.37 -12.26
CA VAL A 188 2.46 -5.58 -10.82
C VAL A 188 2.24 -4.25 -10.11
N GLY A 189 1.41 -4.25 -9.07
CA GLY A 189 1.09 -3.04 -8.32
C GLY A 189 2.32 -2.38 -7.69
N ARG A 190 3.29 -3.16 -7.21
CA ARG A 190 4.52 -2.64 -6.57
C ARG A 190 5.74 -3.49 -6.89
N VAL A 191 6.86 -2.81 -7.12
CA VAL A 191 8.20 -3.38 -6.97
C VAL A 191 8.73 -2.96 -5.61
N ILE A 192 9.28 -3.89 -4.82
CA ILE A 192 9.64 -3.61 -3.43
C ILE A 192 11.12 -3.94 -3.21
N ALA A 193 11.91 -2.94 -2.81
CA ALA A 193 13.23 -3.15 -2.25
C ALA A 193 13.11 -3.72 -0.83
N ARG A 194 13.80 -4.82 -0.58
CA ARG A 194 13.83 -5.53 0.70
C ARG A 194 15.27 -5.73 1.19
N PRO A 195 15.97 -4.65 1.53
CA PRO A 195 17.33 -4.79 2.04
C PRO A 195 17.34 -5.55 3.37
N PHE A 196 18.42 -6.32 3.58
CA PHE A 196 18.66 -7.04 4.81
C PHE A 196 20.14 -6.97 5.18
N ALA A 197 20.46 -7.27 6.43
CA ALA A 197 21.81 -7.26 6.99
C ALA A 197 21.97 -8.41 7.99
N GLY A 198 23.13 -8.50 8.62
CA GLY A 198 23.48 -9.54 9.59
C GLY A 198 24.34 -10.62 8.95
N THR A 199 24.57 -11.70 9.67
CA THR A 199 25.32 -12.87 9.21
C THR A 199 24.49 -14.12 9.44
N TYR A 200 24.66 -15.13 8.60
CA TYR A 200 23.94 -16.40 8.77
C TYR A 200 24.21 -17.01 10.16
N PRO A 201 23.19 -17.50 10.90
CA PRO A 201 21.76 -17.56 10.53
C PRO A 201 20.92 -16.34 10.97
N ASP A 202 21.54 -15.28 11.49
CA ASP A 202 20.87 -14.16 12.15
C ASP A 202 20.60 -12.97 11.18
N TYR A 203 20.21 -13.25 9.95
CA TYR A 203 19.81 -12.21 9.01
C TYR A 203 18.54 -11.51 9.46
N TYR A 204 18.49 -10.20 9.28
CA TYR A 204 17.32 -9.37 9.58
C TYR A 204 17.06 -8.34 8.49
N ARG A 205 15.79 -8.02 8.28
CA ARG A 205 15.38 -6.96 7.34
C ARG A 205 15.65 -5.59 7.97
N THR A 206 16.27 -4.71 7.20
CA THR A 206 16.53 -3.33 7.64
C THR A 206 15.31 -2.42 7.45
N SER A 207 15.38 -1.20 7.98
CA SER A 207 14.36 -0.17 7.80
C SER A 207 14.38 0.48 6.39
N ASN A 208 15.39 0.16 5.56
CA ASN A 208 15.59 0.73 4.22
C ASN A 208 14.69 0.08 3.16
N ARG A 209 13.54 -0.49 3.56
CA ARG A 209 12.50 -0.92 2.64
C ARG A 209 11.97 0.27 1.84
N HIS A 210 11.81 0.08 0.52
CA HIS A 210 11.18 1.08 -0.34
C HIS A 210 10.27 0.44 -1.37
N ASP A 211 9.06 1.01 -1.55
CA ASP A 211 8.07 0.52 -2.49
C ASP A 211 8.06 1.44 -3.73
N PHE A 212 8.24 0.85 -4.92
CA PHE A 212 8.13 1.50 -6.22
C PHE A 212 6.80 1.11 -6.85
N SER A 213 5.77 1.91 -6.57
CA SER A 213 4.41 1.64 -7.04
C SER A 213 4.26 1.92 -8.54
N LEU A 214 3.26 1.29 -9.13
CA LEU A 214 2.80 1.64 -10.47
C LEU A 214 2.22 3.06 -10.42
N VAL A 215 2.58 3.88 -11.42
CA VAL A 215 2.02 5.23 -11.56
C VAL A 215 0.55 5.12 -11.99
N PRO A 216 -0.38 5.89 -11.42
CA PRO A 216 -1.76 5.94 -11.89
C PRO A 216 -1.82 6.19 -13.40
N PRO A 217 -2.51 5.33 -14.19
CA PRO A 217 -2.50 5.41 -15.65
C PRO A 217 -3.29 6.60 -16.23
N SER A 218 -4.09 7.26 -15.41
CA SER A 218 -4.79 8.50 -15.77
C SER A 218 -4.77 9.48 -14.60
N ASP A 219 -5.33 10.66 -14.81
CA ASP A 219 -5.42 11.68 -13.76
C ASP A 219 -6.42 11.26 -12.69
N THR A 220 -6.06 11.58 -11.47
CA THR A 220 -6.84 11.37 -10.25
C THR A 220 -7.32 12.73 -9.69
N ALA A 221 -8.14 12.69 -8.67
CA ALA A 221 -8.53 13.90 -7.95
C ALA A 221 -7.32 14.71 -7.44
N LEU A 222 -6.19 14.02 -7.12
CA LEU A 222 -4.96 14.70 -6.70
C LEU A 222 -4.36 15.53 -7.83
N ASP A 223 -4.32 14.99 -9.05
CA ASP A 223 -3.80 15.69 -10.23
C ASP A 223 -4.66 16.91 -10.52
N VAL A 224 -5.98 16.76 -10.57
CA VAL A 224 -6.93 17.82 -10.86
C VAL A 224 -6.85 18.95 -9.83
N LEU A 225 -6.71 18.62 -8.55
CA LEU A 225 -6.57 19.62 -7.49
C LEU A 225 -5.24 20.38 -7.62
N LYS A 226 -4.15 19.67 -7.82
CA LYS A 226 -2.81 20.26 -7.98
C LYS A 226 -2.74 21.19 -9.18
N ASP A 227 -3.28 20.78 -10.32
CA ASP A 227 -3.30 21.57 -11.55
C ASP A 227 -4.11 22.87 -11.41
N ARG A 228 -5.09 22.87 -10.50
CA ARG A 228 -5.87 24.06 -10.14
C ARG A 228 -5.23 24.90 -9.02
N GLY A 229 -4.00 24.59 -8.62
CA GLY A 229 -3.25 25.33 -7.60
C GLY A 229 -3.65 25.03 -6.16
N PHE A 230 -4.42 23.98 -5.91
CA PHE A 230 -4.72 23.51 -4.55
C PHE A 230 -3.59 22.66 -3.98
N ALA A 231 -3.40 22.72 -2.67
CA ALA A 231 -2.49 21.83 -1.99
C ALA A 231 -3.04 20.39 -2.00
N THR A 232 -2.17 19.44 -2.27
CA THR A 232 -2.44 18.00 -2.21
C THR A 232 -1.39 17.36 -1.29
N ILE A 233 -1.72 17.32 0.00
CA ILE A 233 -0.81 16.89 1.06
C ILE A 233 -1.03 15.39 1.31
N GLY A 234 0.02 14.58 1.15
CA GLY A 234 0.01 13.16 1.48
C GLY A 234 0.62 12.90 2.85
N VAL A 235 -0.07 12.15 3.71
CA VAL A 235 0.45 11.67 5.00
C VAL A 235 0.52 10.15 4.98
N GLY A 236 1.62 9.60 5.48
CA GLY A 236 1.85 8.15 5.48
C GLY A 236 2.21 7.62 4.10
N LYS A 237 1.51 6.60 3.62
CA LYS A 237 1.81 5.89 2.36
C LYS A 237 1.28 6.58 1.10
N ILE A 238 0.55 7.68 1.20
CA ILE A 238 -0.13 8.29 0.04
C ILE A 238 0.84 8.60 -1.11
N TYR A 239 2.01 9.17 -0.81
CA TYR A 239 3.03 9.42 -1.84
C TYR A 239 3.42 8.14 -2.58
N ASP A 240 3.64 7.05 -1.87
CA ASP A 240 4.06 5.76 -2.47
C ASP A 240 2.90 5.11 -3.24
N ILE A 241 1.66 5.18 -2.75
CA ILE A 241 0.46 4.64 -3.40
C ILE A 241 0.21 5.30 -4.77
N PHE A 242 0.42 6.61 -4.87
CA PHE A 242 0.25 7.37 -6.10
C PHE A 242 1.57 7.56 -6.89
N ALA A 243 2.67 6.92 -6.45
CA ALA A 243 4.01 7.11 -7.03
C ALA A 243 4.40 8.60 -7.16
N GLY A 244 3.97 9.42 -6.22
CA GLY A 244 4.16 10.86 -6.20
C GLY A 244 3.31 11.67 -7.16
N LYS A 245 2.55 11.01 -8.07
CA LYS A 245 1.70 11.71 -9.03
C LYS A 245 0.59 12.47 -8.32
N GLY A 246 0.41 13.73 -8.67
CA GLY A 246 -0.61 14.60 -8.10
C GLY A 246 -0.33 15.08 -6.66
N VAL A 247 0.69 14.59 -5.96
CA VAL A 247 1.05 15.00 -4.59
C VAL A 247 1.95 16.23 -4.62
N SER A 248 1.59 17.29 -3.90
CA SER A 248 2.39 18.53 -3.81
C SER A 248 3.32 18.56 -2.59
N GLU A 249 2.94 17.90 -1.51
CA GLU A 249 3.69 17.84 -0.25
C GLU A 249 3.48 16.47 0.40
N THR A 250 4.51 15.91 1.04
CA THR A 250 4.40 14.59 1.69
C THR A 250 5.01 14.58 3.09
N TYR A 251 4.34 13.87 4.00
CA TYR A 251 4.81 13.60 5.35
C TYR A 251 4.88 12.10 5.56
N ARG A 252 6.07 11.53 5.44
CA ARG A 252 6.30 10.13 5.74
C ARG A 252 6.13 9.87 7.23
N THR A 253 5.43 8.82 7.58
CA THR A 253 5.20 8.39 8.96
C THR A 253 5.58 6.92 9.11
N GLY A 254 5.97 6.52 10.30
CA GLY A 254 6.16 5.12 10.66
C GLY A 254 4.85 4.57 11.27
N PRO A 255 4.78 4.41 12.62
CA PRO A 255 3.59 3.86 13.26
C PRO A 255 2.40 4.83 13.21
N ASN A 256 1.19 4.29 13.38
CA ASN A 256 -0.07 5.05 13.37
C ASN A 256 -0.07 6.27 14.30
N LYS A 257 0.58 6.16 15.47
CA LYS A 257 0.71 7.28 16.42
C LYS A 257 1.32 8.52 15.75
N ILE A 258 2.42 8.36 15.02
CA ILE A 258 3.09 9.46 14.31
C ILE A 258 2.19 10.02 13.20
N GLY A 259 1.45 9.14 12.48
CA GLY A 259 0.48 9.56 11.48
C GLY A 259 -0.63 10.43 12.07
N MET A 260 -1.18 10.05 13.21
CA MET A 260 -2.21 10.80 13.93
C MET A 260 -1.68 12.16 14.46
N GLU A 261 -0.49 12.16 15.06
CA GLU A 261 0.19 13.39 15.53
C GLU A 261 0.40 14.36 14.37
N ARG A 262 0.95 13.88 13.25
CA ARG A 262 1.18 14.68 12.06
C ARG A 262 -0.13 15.22 11.47
N THR A 263 -1.17 14.41 11.40
CA THR A 263 -2.50 14.84 10.92
C THR A 263 -3.07 15.93 11.80
N SER A 264 -2.92 15.82 13.13
CA SER A 264 -3.37 16.82 14.09
C SER A 264 -2.59 18.14 13.96
N GLU A 265 -1.28 18.10 13.75
CA GLU A 265 -0.47 19.29 13.47
C GLU A 265 -0.92 20.03 12.20
N LEU A 266 -1.25 19.26 11.13
CA LEU A 266 -1.70 19.79 9.87
C LEU A 266 -3.07 20.50 9.96
N GLN A 267 -3.89 20.21 10.97
CA GLN A 267 -5.12 20.97 11.22
C GLN A 267 -4.83 22.44 11.56
N ASN A 268 -3.66 22.75 12.10
CA ASN A 268 -3.23 24.12 12.43
C ASN A 268 -2.44 24.79 11.29
N LYS A 269 -2.08 24.04 10.23
CA LYS A 269 -1.41 24.58 9.06
C LYS A 269 -2.42 25.32 8.16
N ASP A 270 -2.06 26.49 7.69
CA ASP A 270 -2.89 27.21 6.70
C ASP A 270 -2.60 26.67 5.29
N PHE A 271 -3.63 26.14 4.65
CA PHE A 271 -3.62 25.70 3.25
C PHE A 271 -5.05 25.64 2.69
N THR A 272 -5.16 25.64 1.38
CA THR A 272 -6.43 25.36 0.69
C THR A 272 -6.24 24.15 -0.20
N GLY A 273 -7.01 23.08 0.04
CA GLY A 273 -6.87 21.84 -0.71
C GLY A 273 -7.20 20.57 0.11
N LEU A 274 -6.55 19.49 -0.25
CA LEU A 274 -6.76 18.16 0.30
C LEU A 274 -5.55 17.69 1.13
N CYS A 275 -5.80 17.22 2.34
CA CYS A 275 -4.86 16.41 3.12
C CYS A 275 -5.36 14.97 3.09
N PHE A 276 -4.66 14.10 2.36
CA PHE A 276 -4.97 12.67 2.22
C PHE A 276 -4.07 11.88 3.16
N VAL A 277 -4.66 11.07 4.02
CA VAL A 277 -3.98 10.35 5.11
C VAL A 277 -4.22 8.86 4.99
N ASN A 278 -3.15 8.07 5.14
CA ASN A 278 -3.21 6.61 5.21
C ASN A 278 -2.36 6.08 6.37
#